data_aed2bd5b65b3d870ac0fe984aacbf773
#
_entry.id   aed2bd5b65b3d870ac0fe984aacbf773
#
_cell.length_a   1.000
_cell.length_b   1.000
_cell.length_c   1.000
_cell.angle_alpha   90.00
_cell.angle_beta   90.00
_cell.angle_gamma   90.00
#
_symmetry.space_group_name_H-M   'P 1'
#
loop_
_entity.id
_entity.type
_entity.pdbx_description
1 polymer ?
#
loop_
_entity_poly.entity_id
_entity_poly.type
_entity_poly.pdbx_seq_one_letter_code
_entity_poly.pdbx_strand_id
1 'polypeptide(L)'
;MQKVLIADTTLRDGLQHEEHYMPLELRLELLNGLIASGVKKIEVGSFAHPVYLPQFRDINAFAMMLPRVEGVEYTFLALNRKAVERAVAMKAAGAPVDRVLTGQLATSESYARKNMNRTHEDLFEEARQMVRMLHNGGIERVCANVGTIFGCPIEGEMPLSLAYEFDDRLFDMGFDEIEHSDPDGAAAPDRMAEYCAEVMRRWPDPSRHVLHVHDINGMGMACYCAAMEQGIRQFECTLGGIGGQPANCMDGTIVKGTGDYYFTQGRTGLVSTEDFASMLGRMGYDTGIDSAALTRLGGRLEIMLGRKLDSFAVAAAGTGYENAKYDSAAV
;
A
#
# COMPACT_ATOMS: atom_id res chain seq x y z
N MET A 1 -22.18 -14.78 1.05
CA MET A 1 -21.33 -13.81 1.77
C MET A 1 -20.84 -12.77 0.77
N GLN A 2 -20.81 -11.50 1.16
CA GLN A 2 -20.20 -10.47 0.31
C GLN A 2 -18.68 -10.64 0.32
N LYS A 3 -18.07 -10.50 -0.87
CA LYS A 3 -16.61 -10.58 -0.99
C LYS A 3 -15.98 -9.22 -0.66
N VAL A 4 -14.88 -9.27 0.09
CA VAL A 4 -13.99 -8.13 0.35
C VAL A 4 -12.57 -8.56 0.05
N LEU A 5 -11.86 -7.78 -0.73
CA LEU A 5 -10.47 -8.01 -1.09
C LEU A 5 -9.57 -7.20 -0.15
N ILE A 6 -8.70 -7.89 0.55
CA ILE A 6 -7.57 -7.27 1.26
C ILE A 6 -6.35 -7.40 0.34
N ALA A 7 -5.79 -6.27 -0.07
CA ALA A 7 -4.50 -6.18 -0.71
C ALA A 7 -3.44 -5.94 0.36
N ASP A 8 -2.41 -6.77 0.41
CA ASP A 8 -1.32 -6.59 1.37
C ASP A 8 -0.16 -5.81 0.74
N THR A 9 0.22 -4.72 1.38
CA THR A 9 1.31 -3.83 0.93
C THR A 9 2.53 -3.89 1.84
N THR A 10 2.63 -4.90 2.70
CA THR A 10 3.75 -5.08 3.64
C THR A 10 5.11 -5.02 2.94
N LEU A 11 5.24 -5.75 1.82
CA LEU A 11 6.50 -5.86 1.09
C LEU A 11 6.88 -4.57 0.34
N ARG A 12 5.96 -3.59 0.21
CA ARG A 12 6.24 -2.28 -0.38
C ARG A 12 6.15 -1.17 0.64
N ASP A 13 4.91 -0.74 1.03
CA ASP A 13 4.72 0.38 1.95
C ASP A 13 5.29 0.08 3.33
N GLY A 14 5.04 -1.13 3.83
CA GLY A 14 5.60 -1.59 5.09
C GLY A 14 7.11 -1.46 5.13
N LEU A 15 7.79 -2.14 4.22
CA LEU A 15 9.25 -2.22 4.23
C LEU A 15 9.95 -0.94 3.79
N GLN A 16 9.30 -0.04 3.03
CA GLN A 16 9.95 1.22 2.65
C GLN A 16 10.25 2.14 3.83
N HIS A 17 9.50 2.00 4.92
CA HIS A 17 9.66 2.78 6.14
C HIS A 17 10.73 2.21 7.09
N GLU A 18 11.09 0.94 6.94
CA GLU A 18 12.07 0.28 7.82
C GLU A 18 13.49 0.78 7.55
N GLU A 19 14.25 1.05 8.63
CA GLU A 19 15.63 1.53 8.55
C GLU A 19 16.65 0.43 8.18
N HIS A 20 16.23 -0.83 8.26
CA HIS A 20 17.08 -1.95 7.90
C HIS A 20 16.57 -2.65 6.64
N TYR A 21 17.53 -2.92 5.76
CA TYR A 21 17.24 -3.70 4.56
C TYR A 21 16.83 -5.13 4.93
N MET A 22 15.67 -5.55 4.46
CA MET A 22 15.23 -6.93 4.62
C MET A 22 15.79 -7.80 3.47
N PRO A 23 16.60 -8.83 3.78
CA PRO A 23 17.15 -9.73 2.77
C PRO A 23 16.10 -10.39 1.90
N LEU A 24 16.49 -10.75 0.67
CA LEU A 24 15.63 -11.35 -0.34
C LEU A 24 14.91 -12.61 0.17
N GLU A 25 15.63 -13.44 0.90
CA GLU A 25 15.12 -14.70 1.46
C GLU A 25 13.97 -14.46 2.45
N LEU A 26 14.10 -13.44 3.30
CA LEU A 26 13.06 -13.09 4.26
C LEU A 26 11.84 -12.46 3.57
N ARG A 27 12.05 -11.65 2.53
CA ARG A 27 10.95 -11.12 1.72
C ARG A 27 10.19 -12.23 0.98
N LEU A 28 10.89 -13.24 0.47
CA LEU A 28 10.27 -14.43 -0.13
C LEU A 28 9.53 -15.28 0.91
N GLU A 29 10.07 -15.41 2.13
CA GLU A 29 9.37 -16.08 3.23
C GLU A 29 8.04 -15.38 3.54
N LEU A 30 8.04 -14.05 3.68
CA LEU A 30 6.82 -13.25 3.90
C LEU A 30 5.84 -13.39 2.74
N LEU A 31 6.31 -13.26 1.51
CA LEU A 31 5.48 -13.42 0.31
C LEU A 31 4.78 -14.78 0.29
N ASN A 32 5.53 -15.85 0.48
CA ASN A 32 4.99 -17.20 0.48
C ASN A 32 3.99 -17.40 1.64
N GLY A 33 4.25 -16.80 2.80
CA GLY A 33 3.33 -16.80 3.93
C GLY A 33 2.02 -16.05 3.63
N LEU A 34 2.06 -14.89 2.98
CA LEU A 34 0.88 -14.16 2.53
C LEU A 34 0.05 -14.99 1.54
N ILE A 35 0.71 -15.57 0.53
CA ILE A 35 0.04 -16.44 -0.46
C ILE A 35 -0.60 -17.65 0.22
N ALA A 36 0.12 -18.33 1.10
CA ALA A 36 -0.37 -19.50 1.83
C ALA A 36 -1.53 -19.15 2.78
N SER A 37 -1.59 -17.92 3.28
CA SER A 37 -2.70 -17.40 4.08
C SER A 37 -3.93 -17.01 3.25
N GLY A 38 -3.85 -17.09 1.91
CA GLY A 38 -4.97 -16.79 1.01
C GLY A 38 -5.00 -15.36 0.48
N VAL A 39 -4.02 -14.52 0.77
CA VAL A 39 -3.93 -13.17 0.18
C VAL A 39 -3.74 -13.28 -1.33
N LYS A 40 -4.56 -12.53 -2.09
CA LYS A 40 -4.61 -12.63 -3.57
C LYS A 40 -4.07 -11.40 -4.30
N LYS A 41 -3.93 -10.28 -3.62
CA LYS A 41 -3.38 -9.04 -4.19
C LYS A 41 -2.25 -8.56 -3.27
N ILE A 42 -1.03 -8.52 -3.79
CA ILE A 42 0.17 -8.25 -2.97
C ILE A 42 1.02 -7.19 -3.68
N GLU A 43 1.28 -6.09 -3.00
CA GLU A 43 2.22 -5.10 -3.49
C GLU A 43 3.63 -5.48 -3.04
N VAL A 44 4.48 -5.84 -3.98
CA VAL A 44 5.73 -6.54 -3.72
C VAL A 44 6.97 -5.65 -3.73
N GLY A 45 6.85 -4.39 -4.13
CA GLY A 45 7.97 -3.46 -4.08
C GLY A 45 7.86 -2.32 -5.09
N SER A 46 8.95 -1.57 -5.24
CA SER A 46 9.01 -0.36 -6.07
C SER A 46 10.15 -0.40 -7.08
N PHE A 47 9.87 0.02 -8.31
CA PHE A 47 10.88 0.25 -9.34
C PHE A 47 11.57 1.63 -9.22
N ALA A 48 11.41 2.32 -8.10
CA ALA A 48 12.13 3.56 -7.82
C ALA A 48 13.65 3.37 -7.89
N HIS A 49 14.36 4.48 -8.08
CA HIS A 49 15.83 4.43 -8.14
C HIS A 49 16.40 4.05 -6.75
N PRO A 50 17.34 3.09 -6.66
CA PRO A 50 17.85 2.56 -5.40
C PRO A 50 18.58 3.57 -4.50
N VAL A 51 18.98 4.73 -5.04
CA VAL A 51 19.54 5.84 -4.24
C VAL A 51 18.47 6.52 -3.39
N TYR A 52 17.20 6.51 -3.83
CA TYR A 52 16.08 7.13 -3.13
C TYR A 52 15.24 6.13 -2.33
N LEU A 53 15.23 4.87 -2.76
CA LEU A 53 14.57 3.76 -2.06
C LEU A 53 15.50 2.54 -2.03
N PRO A 54 16.53 2.57 -1.17
CA PRO A 54 17.53 1.50 -1.08
C PRO A 54 16.97 0.17 -0.58
N GLN A 55 15.78 0.17 0.05
CA GLN A 55 15.05 -1.04 0.42
C GLN A 55 14.74 -1.94 -0.79
N PHE A 56 14.58 -1.33 -1.98
CA PHE A 56 14.24 -2.04 -3.23
C PHE A 56 15.40 -2.09 -4.23
N ARG A 57 16.66 -2.01 -3.74
CA ARG A 57 17.86 -2.02 -4.60
C ARG A 57 17.98 -3.24 -5.50
N ASP A 58 17.38 -4.34 -5.11
CA ASP A 58 17.39 -5.64 -5.80
C ASP A 58 16.02 -6.03 -6.38
N ILE A 59 15.11 -5.07 -6.57
CA ILE A 59 13.73 -5.33 -7.00
C ILE A 59 13.63 -6.14 -8.30
N ASN A 60 14.58 -5.98 -9.22
CA ASN A 60 14.60 -6.75 -10.47
C ASN A 60 14.85 -8.24 -10.21
N ALA A 61 15.78 -8.56 -9.31
CA ALA A 61 16.03 -9.95 -8.91
C ALA A 61 14.81 -10.53 -8.17
N PHE A 62 14.25 -9.77 -7.24
CA PHE A 62 13.04 -10.18 -6.51
C PHE A 62 11.86 -10.45 -7.46
N ALA A 63 11.60 -9.55 -8.42
CA ALA A 63 10.53 -9.72 -9.40
C ALA A 63 10.67 -11.01 -10.23
N MET A 64 11.90 -11.40 -10.60
CA MET A 64 12.16 -12.64 -11.33
C MET A 64 12.01 -13.90 -10.47
N MET A 65 12.05 -13.78 -9.15
CA MET A 65 11.90 -14.89 -8.20
C MET A 65 10.46 -15.12 -7.75
N LEU A 66 9.54 -14.22 -8.09
CA LEU A 66 8.13 -14.34 -7.69
C LEU A 66 7.50 -15.61 -8.28
N PRO A 67 6.85 -16.46 -7.45
CA PRO A 67 6.16 -17.64 -7.96
C PRO A 67 4.91 -17.24 -8.74
N ARG A 68 4.64 -17.94 -9.84
CA ARG A 68 3.36 -17.80 -10.55
C ARG A 68 2.31 -18.67 -9.87
N VAL A 69 1.41 -18.01 -9.14
CA VAL A 69 0.32 -18.69 -8.41
C VAL A 69 -1.02 -18.23 -8.98
N GLU A 70 -1.86 -19.18 -9.38
CA GLU A 70 -3.18 -18.90 -9.96
C GLU A 70 -4.02 -18.04 -9.01
N GLY A 71 -4.58 -16.96 -9.53
CA GLY A 71 -5.43 -16.03 -8.79
C GLY A 71 -4.67 -15.11 -7.83
N VAL A 72 -3.33 -15.07 -7.86
CA VAL A 72 -2.51 -14.08 -7.15
C VAL A 72 -2.05 -13.00 -8.12
N GLU A 73 -2.30 -11.73 -7.77
CA GLU A 73 -1.89 -10.54 -8.52
C GLU A 73 -0.74 -9.85 -7.79
N TYR A 74 0.34 -9.59 -8.51
CA TYR A 74 1.49 -8.85 -7.98
C TYR A 74 1.49 -7.42 -8.48
N THR A 75 1.46 -6.48 -7.53
CA THR A 75 1.53 -5.05 -7.77
C THR A 75 2.95 -4.54 -7.56
N PHE A 76 3.37 -3.60 -8.40
CA PHE A 76 4.62 -2.85 -8.25
C PHE A 76 4.36 -1.35 -8.32
N LEU A 77 5.09 -0.58 -7.53
CA LEU A 77 5.07 0.88 -7.59
C LEU A 77 6.05 1.39 -8.64
N ALA A 78 5.59 2.32 -9.51
CA ALA A 78 6.41 2.96 -10.54
C ALA A 78 6.03 4.44 -10.68
N LEU A 79 6.64 5.33 -9.90
CA LEU A 79 6.22 6.73 -9.73
C LEU A 79 6.71 7.70 -10.81
N ASN A 80 7.51 7.26 -11.76
CA ASN A 80 8.02 8.11 -12.83
C ASN A 80 8.31 7.29 -14.09
N ARG A 81 8.54 7.98 -15.19
CA ARG A 81 8.77 7.35 -16.49
C ARG A 81 9.88 6.28 -16.49
N LYS A 82 11.01 6.53 -15.79
CA LYS A 82 12.10 5.55 -15.71
C LYS A 82 11.72 4.29 -14.94
N ALA A 83 10.92 4.44 -13.89
CA ALA A 83 10.38 3.30 -13.15
C ALA A 83 9.38 2.51 -14.00
N VAL A 84 8.53 3.19 -14.78
CA VAL A 84 7.60 2.58 -15.75
C VAL A 84 8.37 1.80 -16.83
N GLU A 85 9.43 2.39 -17.41
CA GLU A 85 10.31 1.70 -18.37
C GLU A 85 10.89 0.41 -17.77
N ARG A 86 11.29 0.44 -16.50
CA ARG A 86 11.77 -0.76 -15.78
C ARG A 86 10.68 -1.79 -15.57
N ALA A 87 9.46 -1.38 -15.18
CA ALA A 87 8.32 -2.28 -15.02
C ALA A 87 8.00 -3.01 -16.32
N VAL A 88 7.93 -2.29 -17.44
CA VAL A 88 7.70 -2.86 -18.78
C VAL A 88 8.83 -3.82 -19.18
N ALA A 89 10.09 -3.44 -18.94
CA ALA A 89 11.24 -4.31 -19.23
C ALA A 89 11.18 -5.61 -18.41
N MET A 90 10.80 -5.54 -17.12
CA MET A 90 10.66 -6.72 -16.27
C MET A 90 9.50 -7.61 -16.72
N LYS A 91 8.34 -7.04 -17.13
CA LYS A 91 7.23 -7.80 -17.74
C LYS A 91 7.71 -8.52 -19.00
N ALA A 92 8.41 -7.83 -19.89
CA ALA A 92 8.96 -8.42 -21.11
C ALA A 92 10.01 -9.51 -20.85
N ALA A 93 10.76 -9.41 -19.75
CA ALA A 93 11.70 -10.43 -19.30
C ALA A 93 11.03 -11.65 -18.65
N GLY A 94 9.70 -11.63 -18.47
CA GLY A 94 8.93 -12.75 -17.94
C GLY A 94 8.60 -12.65 -16.44
N ALA A 95 8.92 -11.55 -15.74
CA ALA A 95 8.47 -11.36 -14.39
C ALA A 95 6.93 -11.18 -14.33
N PRO A 96 6.26 -11.64 -13.26
CA PRO A 96 4.81 -11.47 -13.10
C PRO A 96 4.49 -10.05 -12.62
N VAL A 97 4.65 -9.07 -13.50
CA VAL A 97 4.21 -7.68 -13.27
C VAL A 97 2.76 -7.59 -13.77
N ASP A 98 1.81 -7.82 -12.87
CA ASP A 98 0.39 -7.94 -13.23
C ASP A 98 -0.33 -6.60 -13.13
N ARG A 99 -0.03 -5.84 -12.07
CA ARG A 99 -0.55 -4.52 -11.79
C ARG A 99 0.59 -3.53 -11.51
N VAL A 100 0.45 -2.30 -11.97
CA VAL A 100 1.38 -1.22 -11.63
C VAL A 100 0.61 -0.05 -11.05
N LEU A 101 1.03 0.36 -9.84
CA LEU A 101 0.59 1.61 -9.23
C LEU A 101 1.51 2.73 -9.71
N THR A 102 0.92 3.79 -10.27
CA THR A 102 1.64 4.94 -10.81
C THR A 102 0.79 6.22 -10.73
N GLY A 103 1.24 7.33 -11.32
CA GLY A 103 0.44 8.54 -11.35
C GLY A 103 0.09 9.03 -9.96
N GLN A 104 1.08 9.18 -9.08
CA GLN A 104 0.84 9.70 -7.74
C GLN A 104 0.45 11.17 -7.81
N LEU A 105 -0.82 11.46 -7.56
CA LEU A 105 -1.37 12.79 -7.53
C LEU A 105 -1.89 13.12 -6.13
N ALA A 106 -1.46 14.26 -5.59
CA ALA A 106 -2.00 14.79 -4.35
C ALA A 106 -2.99 15.90 -4.68
N THR A 107 -4.15 15.94 -4.03
CA THR A 107 -5.13 17.03 -4.22
C THR A 107 -4.58 18.39 -3.79
N SER A 108 -3.64 18.41 -2.84
CA SER A 108 -2.89 19.60 -2.44
C SER A 108 -1.77 19.92 -3.42
N GLU A 109 -1.85 21.06 -4.10
CA GLU A 109 -0.79 21.49 -5.02
C GLU A 109 0.48 21.91 -4.28
N SER A 110 0.37 22.49 -3.10
CA SER A 110 1.51 22.81 -2.25
C SER A 110 2.30 21.56 -1.85
N TYR A 111 1.59 20.48 -1.55
CA TYR A 111 2.21 19.18 -1.30
C TYR A 111 2.92 18.63 -2.55
N ALA A 112 2.24 18.65 -3.71
CA ALA A 112 2.81 18.20 -4.98
C ALA A 112 4.07 18.99 -5.35
N ARG A 113 4.04 20.32 -5.20
CA ARG A 113 5.20 21.18 -5.43
C ARG A 113 6.35 20.87 -4.48
N LYS A 114 6.07 20.67 -3.20
CA LYS A 114 7.10 20.43 -2.19
C LYS A 114 7.75 19.05 -2.33
N ASN A 115 6.95 18.00 -2.51
CA ASN A 115 7.46 16.62 -2.52
C ASN A 115 7.93 16.15 -3.89
N MET A 116 7.31 16.63 -4.97
CA MET A 116 7.60 16.16 -6.33
C MET A 116 8.19 17.26 -7.23
N ASN A 117 8.21 18.52 -6.76
CA ASN A 117 8.62 19.69 -7.53
C ASN A 117 7.85 19.78 -8.87
N ARG A 118 6.54 19.55 -8.84
CA ARG A 118 5.64 19.53 -10.00
C ARG A 118 4.36 20.29 -9.69
N THR A 119 3.74 20.84 -10.73
CA THR A 119 2.36 21.33 -10.71
C THR A 119 1.39 20.15 -10.91
N HIS A 120 0.10 20.34 -10.62
CA HIS A 120 -0.92 19.35 -10.97
C HIS A 120 -0.93 19.02 -12.47
N GLU A 121 -0.82 20.03 -13.33
CA GLU A 121 -0.83 19.79 -14.78
C GLU A 121 0.40 19.00 -15.26
N ASP A 122 1.59 19.26 -14.70
CA ASP A 122 2.77 18.44 -14.97
C ASP A 122 2.55 16.97 -14.58
N LEU A 123 1.95 16.74 -13.42
CA LEU A 123 1.66 15.38 -12.92
C LEU A 123 0.61 14.67 -13.77
N PHE A 124 -0.45 15.35 -14.19
CA PHE A 124 -1.45 14.78 -15.07
C PHE A 124 -0.89 14.44 -16.45
N GLU A 125 -0.05 15.30 -17.01
CA GLU A 125 0.58 15.01 -18.32
C GLU A 125 1.55 13.82 -18.19
N GLU A 126 2.32 13.74 -17.12
CA GLU A 126 3.19 12.58 -16.85
C GLU A 126 2.36 11.30 -16.67
N ALA A 127 1.28 11.35 -15.89
CA ALA A 127 0.36 10.23 -15.68
C ALA A 127 -0.25 9.73 -17.00
N ARG A 128 -0.66 10.65 -17.89
CA ARG A 128 -1.18 10.31 -19.23
C ARG A 128 -0.16 9.54 -20.08
N GLN A 129 1.10 9.92 -20.00
CA GLN A 129 2.16 9.22 -20.72
C GLN A 129 2.43 7.84 -20.10
N MET A 130 2.51 7.77 -18.78
CA MET A 130 2.82 6.54 -18.05
C MET A 130 1.75 5.45 -18.22
N VAL A 131 0.46 5.78 -18.14
CA VAL A 131 -0.62 4.79 -18.33
C VAL A 131 -0.56 4.18 -19.73
N ARG A 132 -0.33 5.01 -20.77
CA ARG A 132 -0.17 4.54 -22.15
C ARG A 132 1.05 3.62 -22.31
N MET A 133 2.18 4.00 -21.70
CA MET A 133 3.40 3.18 -21.77
C MET A 133 3.19 1.81 -21.12
N LEU A 134 2.50 1.76 -19.98
CA LEU A 134 2.22 0.51 -19.25
C LEU A 134 1.30 -0.41 -20.06
N HIS A 135 0.19 0.09 -20.58
CA HIS A 135 -0.71 -0.70 -21.41
C HIS A 135 -0.02 -1.20 -22.70
N ASN A 136 0.73 -0.33 -23.39
CA ASN A 136 1.51 -0.74 -24.56
C ASN A 136 2.61 -1.76 -24.22
N GLY A 137 3.10 -1.76 -22.99
CA GLY A 137 4.05 -2.72 -22.44
C GLY A 137 3.43 -4.03 -21.96
N GLY A 138 2.11 -4.21 -22.13
CA GLY A 138 1.40 -5.44 -21.76
C GLY A 138 1.09 -5.55 -20.27
N ILE A 139 1.11 -4.45 -19.52
CA ILE A 139 0.61 -4.44 -18.13
C ILE A 139 -0.91 -4.43 -18.17
N GLU A 140 -1.52 -5.43 -17.53
CA GLU A 140 -2.96 -5.68 -17.63
C GLU A 140 -3.80 -4.70 -16.81
N ARG A 141 -3.24 -4.22 -15.69
CA ARG A 141 -3.94 -3.35 -14.75
C ARG A 141 -3.04 -2.20 -14.30
N VAL A 142 -3.50 -0.98 -14.54
CA VAL A 142 -2.78 0.24 -14.16
C VAL A 142 -3.63 1.03 -13.18
N CYS A 143 -3.09 1.27 -12.00
CA CYS A 143 -3.73 2.01 -10.92
C CYS A 143 -3.10 3.38 -10.76
N ALA A 144 -3.92 4.41 -10.59
CA ALA A 144 -3.48 5.74 -10.17
C ALA A 144 -3.64 5.90 -8.65
N ASN A 145 -2.77 6.69 -8.02
CA ASN A 145 -2.94 7.11 -6.63
C ASN A 145 -3.45 8.54 -6.57
N VAL A 146 -4.52 8.77 -5.81
CA VAL A 146 -5.01 10.10 -5.43
C VAL A 146 -4.83 10.25 -3.93
N GLY A 147 -3.87 11.07 -3.52
CA GLY A 147 -3.52 11.30 -2.12
C GLY A 147 -4.03 12.63 -1.57
N THR A 148 -3.85 12.83 -0.27
CA THR A 148 -4.28 14.03 0.48
C THR A 148 -5.77 14.38 0.32
N ILE A 149 -6.64 13.36 0.16
CA ILE A 149 -8.07 13.55 -0.13
C ILE A 149 -8.78 14.30 1.01
N PHE A 150 -8.44 13.97 2.25
CA PHE A 150 -9.13 14.48 3.43
C PHE A 150 -8.39 15.62 4.11
N GLY A 151 -7.08 15.65 3.96
CA GLY A 151 -6.24 16.65 4.58
C GLY A 151 -4.82 16.65 4.03
N CYS A 152 -4.13 17.76 4.29
CA CYS A 152 -2.75 17.96 3.93
C CYS A 152 -2.04 18.72 5.07
N PRO A 153 -0.84 18.31 5.47
CA PRO A 153 -0.11 18.98 6.56
C PRO A 153 0.30 20.42 6.22
N ILE A 154 0.19 20.85 4.95
CA ILE A 154 0.50 22.21 4.53
C ILE A 154 -0.76 23.08 4.45
N GLU A 155 -1.82 22.54 3.83
CA GLU A 155 -3.05 23.28 3.50
C GLU A 155 -4.19 23.00 4.49
N GLY A 156 -4.05 22.00 5.36
CA GLY A 156 -5.09 21.58 6.29
C GLY A 156 -6.16 20.72 5.61
N GLU A 157 -7.43 20.94 5.96
CA GLU A 157 -8.54 20.19 5.38
C GLU A 157 -8.68 20.44 3.88
N MET A 158 -8.85 19.36 3.10
CA MET A 158 -8.97 19.42 1.65
C MET A 158 -10.43 19.25 1.21
N PRO A 159 -10.88 20.01 0.17
CA PRO A 159 -12.21 19.83 -0.40
C PRO A 159 -12.31 18.50 -1.15
N LEU A 160 -13.27 17.65 -0.81
CA LEU A 160 -13.50 16.37 -1.49
C LEU A 160 -13.77 16.51 -3.00
N SER A 161 -14.30 17.65 -3.43
CA SER A 161 -14.55 17.93 -4.85
C SER A 161 -13.31 17.83 -5.71
N LEU A 162 -12.13 18.20 -5.19
CA LEU A 162 -10.87 18.09 -5.93
C LEU A 162 -10.51 16.62 -6.21
N ALA A 163 -10.74 15.72 -5.26
CA ALA A 163 -10.49 14.30 -5.48
C ALA A 163 -11.41 13.75 -6.57
N TYR A 164 -12.69 14.12 -6.59
CA TYR A 164 -13.60 13.70 -7.65
C TYR A 164 -13.19 14.21 -9.03
N GLU A 165 -12.68 15.44 -9.13
CA GLU A 165 -12.16 15.99 -10.39
C GLU A 165 -10.91 15.23 -10.86
N PHE A 166 -10.08 14.82 -9.92
CA PHE A 166 -8.88 14.00 -10.20
C PHE A 166 -9.28 12.60 -10.70
N ASP A 167 -10.24 11.98 -10.03
CA ASP A 167 -10.76 10.66 -10.42
C ASP A 167 -11.34 10.69 -11.85
N ASP A 168 -12.17 11.71 -12.18
CA ASP A 168 -12.71 11.91 -13.54
C ASP A 168 -11.57 11.96 -14.57
N ARG A 169 -10.56 12.82 -14.33
CA ARG A 169 -9.44 13.00 -15.25
C ARG A 169 -8.61 11.72 -15.42
N LEU A 170 -8.40 10.97 -14.35
CA LEU A 170 -7.60 9.73 -14.38
C LEU A 170 -8.34 8.61 -15.11
N PHE A 171 -9.64 8.44 -14.87
CA PHE A 171 -10.43 7.48 -15.62
C PHE A 171 -10.51 7.83 -17.11
N ASP A 172 -10.63 9.11 -17.46
CA ASP A 172 -10.59 9.58 -18.86
C ASP A 172 -9.23 9.35 -19.52
N MET A 173 -8.14 9.29 -18.76
CA MET A 173 -6.80 8.95 -19.26
C MET A 173 -6.62 7.47 -19.54
N GLY A 174 -7.51 6.60 -19.02
CA GLY A 174 -7.48 5.17 -19.21
C GLY A 174 -6.87 4.38 -18.05
N PHE A 175 -6.82 4.93 -16.84
CA PHE A 175 -6.50 4.14 -15.66
C PHE A 175 -7.62 3.15 -15.35
N ASP A 176 -7.26 1.92 -15.00
CA ASP A 176 -8.21 0.85 -14.70
C ASP A 176 -8.77 0.97 -13.28
N GLU A 177 -7.92 1.39 -12.34
CA GLU A 177 -8.23 1.55 -10.92
C GLU A 177 -7.73 2.89 -10.39
N ILE A 178 -8.35 3.35 -9.29
CA ILE A 178 -7.86 4.45 -8.47
C ILE A 178 -7.67 3.95 -7.04
N GLU A 179 -6.50 4.21 -6.50
CA GLU A 179 -6.17 4.09 -5.10
C GLU A 179 -6.44 5.44 -4.42
N HIS A 180 -7.47 5.44 -3.58
CA HIS A 180 -7.88 6.61 -2.79
C HIS A 180 -7.10 6.61 -1.48
N SER A 181 -6.19 7.57 -1.32
CA SER A 181 -5.18 7.53 -0.28
C SER A 181 -5.34 8.65 0.75
N ASP A 182 -5.26 8.26 2.02
CA ASP A 182 -5.14 9.14 3.18
C ASP A 182 -3.80 8.89 3.88
N PRO A 183 -2.71 9.49 3.37
CA PRO A 183 -1.37 9.25 3.90
C PRO A 183 -1.13 9.88 5.27
N ASP A 184 -1.99 10.81 5.69
CA ASP A 184 -1.83 11.60 6.91
C ASP A 184 -2.79 11.15 8.03
N GLY A 185 -3.66 10.16 7.76
CA GLY A 185 -4.68 9.71 8.71
C GLY A 185 -5.66 10.83 9.08
N ALA A 186 -5.95 11.73 8.14
CA ALA A 186 -6.81 12.90 8.34
C ALA A 186 -8.30 12.57 8.25
N ALA A 187 -8.66 11.42 7.68
CA ALA A 187 -10.04 11.01 7.52
C ALA A 187 -10.69 10.65 8.86
N ALA A 188 -11.89 11.17 9.09
CA ALA A 188 -12.83 10.62 10.06
C ALA A 188 -13.85 9.70 9.34
N PRO A 189 -14.49 8.74 10.04
CA PRO A 189 -15.38 7.77 9.40
C PRO A 189 -16.57 8.39 8.65
N ASP A 190 -17.13 9.48 9.14
CA ASP A 190 -18.21 10.23 8.50
C ASP A 190 -17.76 10.88 7.19
N ARG A 191 -16.58 11.50 7.16
CA ARG A 191 -15.98 12.07 5.94
C ARG A 191 -15.62 10.99 4.94
N MET A 192 -15.13 9.85 5.42
CA MET A 192 -14.86 8.67 4.58
C MET A 192 -16.15 8.15 3.95
N ALA A 193 -17.25 8.05 4.71
CA ALA A 193 -18.54 7.64 4.18
C ALA A 193 -19.07 8.62 3.13
N GLU A 194 -19.01 9.94 3.38
CA GLU A 194 -19.38 10.98 2.42
C GLU A 194 -18.62 10.84 1.09
N TYR A 195 -17.31 10.71 1.18
CA TYR A 195 -16.44 10.55 0.02
C TYR A 195 -16.79 9.30 -0.78
N CYS A 196 -16.82 8.14 -0.13
CA CYS A 196 -17.06 6.85 -0.77
C CYS A 196 -18.47 6.74 -1.37
N ALA A 197 -19.48 7.35 -0.74
CA ALA A 197 -20.84 7.40 -1.29
C ALA A 197 -20.86 8.11 -2.65
N GLU A 198 -20.19 9.25 -2.78
CA GLU A 198 -20.10 9.98 -4.05
C GLU A 198 -19.25 9.25 -5.08
N VAL A 199 -18.12 8.64 -4.68
CA VAL A 199 -17.28 7.79 -5.55
C VAL A 199 -18.13 6.67 -6.15
N MET A 200 -18.82 5.90 -5.33
CA MET A 200 -19.65 4.78 -5.79
C MET A 200 -20.88 5.21 -6.58
N ARG A 201 -21.38 6.43 -6.36
CA ARG A 201 -22.46 7.01 -7.17
C ARG A 201 -21.98 7.37 -8.59
N ARG A 202 -20.74 7.89 -8.72
CA ARG A 202 -20.16 8.29 -10.01
C ARG A 202 -19.64 7.09 -10.79
N TRP A 203 -18.94 6.20 -10.12
CA TRP A 203 -18.30 5.02 -10.72
C TRP A 203 -18.68 3.76 -9.92
N PRO A 204 -19.82 3.14 -10.22
CA PRO A 204 -20.43 2.11 -9.37
C PRO A 204 -19.76 0.73 -9.42
N ASP A 205 -18.60 0.59 -10.08
CA ASP A 205 -17.84 -0.66 -10.13
C ASP A 205 -16.83 -0.71 -8.97
N PRO A 206 -17.07 -1.52 -7.93
CA PRO A 206 -16.19 -1.58 -6.76
C PRO A 206 -14.80 -2.18 -7.09
N SER A 207 -14.62 -2.82 -8.24
CA SER A 207 -13.33 -3.36 -8.65
C SER A 207 -12.35 -2.28 -9.12
N ARG A 208 -12.83 -1.06 -9.32
CA ARG A 208 -12.05 0.10 -9.77
C ARG A 208 -11.57 1.00 -8.63
N HIS A 209 -11.90 0.68 -7.39
CA HIS A 209 -11.61 1.52 -6.23
C HIS A 209 -10.86 0.74 -5.16
N VAL A 210 -9.73 1.26 -4.73
CA VAL A 210 -8.92 0.71 -3.63
C VAL A 210 -8.75 1.79 -2.58
N LEU A 211 -8.97 1.48 -1.31
CA LEU A 211 -8.68 2.40 -0.21
C LEU A 211 -7.34 2.08 0.44
N HIS A 212 -6.53 3.12 0.61
CA HIS A 212 -5.22 3.10 1.25
C HIS A 212 -5.19 4.14 2.36
N VAL A 213 -5.39 3.72 3.61
CA VAL A 213 -5.52 4.62 4.76
C VAL A 213 -4.44 4.32 5.79
N HIS A 214 -3.64 5.34 6.08
CA HIS A 214 -2.70 5.28 7.19
C HIS A 214 -3.42 5.45 8.52
N ASP A 215 -3.27 4.48 9.42
CA ASP A 215 -3.98 4.42 10.70
C ASP A 215 -3.25 5.20 11.81
N ILE A 216 -2.82 6.42 11.49
CA ILE A 216 -2.02 7.28 12.37
C ILE A 216 -2.80 7.64 13.64
N ASN A 217 -4.08 7.95 13.48
CA ASN A 217 -4.96 8.37 14.57
C ASN A 217 -5.84 7.24 15.13
N GLY A 218 -5.63 5.98 14.70
CA GLY A 218 -6.41 4.83 15.16
C GLY A 218 -7.83 4.77 14.60
N MET A 219 -8.15 5.54 13.56
CA MET A 219 -9.46 5.57 12.92
C MET A 219 -9.55 4.76 11.63
N GLY A 220 -8.42 4.22 11.15
CA GLY A 220 -8.34 3.57 9.83
C GLY A 220 -9.33 2.42 9.67
N MET A 221 -9.46 1.54 10.68
CA MET A 221 -10.43 0.44 10.63
C MET A 221 -11.88 0.93 10.61
N ALA A 222 -12.19 1.98 11.35
CA ALA A 222 -13.52 2.58 11.34
C ALA A 222 -13.83 3.26 10.01
N CYS A 223 -12.84 3.91 9.38
CA CYS A 223 -12.94 4.45 8.03
C CYS A 223 -13.20 3.34 6.99
N TYR A 224 -12.53 2.20 7.10
CA TYR A 224 -12.77 1.06 6.21
C TYR A 224 -14.18 0.48 6.37
N CYS A 225 -14.69 0.37 7.61
CA CYS A 225 -16.08 -0.03 7.84
C CYS A 225 -17.07 0.96 7.18
N ALA A 226 -16.86 2.26 7.37
CA ALA A 226 -17.70 3.31 6.79
C ALA A 226 -17.70 3.26 5.25
N ALA A 227 -16.54 3.02 4.63
CA ALA A 227 -16.41 2.86 3.19
C ALA A 227 -17.08 1.58 2.67
N MET A 228 -16.99 0.47 3.42
CA MET A 228 -17.66 -0.79 3.06
C MET A 228 -19.18 -0.64 3.00
N GLU A 229 -19.77 0.16 3.90
CA GLU A 229 -21.20 0.48 3.91
C GLU A 229 -21.62 1.23 2.63
N GLN A 230 -20.70 2.01 2.04
CA GLN A 230 -20.92 2.73 0.78
C GLN A 230 -20.64 1.90 -0.48
N GLY A 231 -20.16 0.67 -0.34
CA GLY A 231 -19.96 -0.22 -1.48
C GLY A 231 -18.50 -0.45 -1.90
N ILE A 232 -17.52 0.18 -1.27
CA ILE A 232 -16.10 -0.12 -1.50
C ILE A 232 -15.81 -1.57 -1.07
N ARG A 233 -14.95 -2.26 -1.82
CA ARG A 233 -14.66 -3.69 -1.61
C ARG A 233 -13.18 -4.06 -1.69
N GLN A 234 -12.29 -3.11 -1.92
CA GLN A 234 -10.84 -3.35 -1.92
C GLN A 234 -10.13 -2.41 -0.95
N PHE A 235 -9.28 -2.97 -0.10
CA PHE A 235 -8.61 -2.26 0.99
C PHE A 235 -7.15 -2.68 1.07
N GLU A 236 -6.25 -1.72 1.15
CA GLU A 236 -4.82 -1.98 1.37
C GLU A 236 -4.50 -1.98 2.86
N CYS A 237 -3.74 -2.98 3.26
CA CYS A 237 -3.33 -3.20 4.64
C CYS A 237 -1.87 -3.65 4.69
N THR A 238 -1.28 -3.68 5.88
CA THR A 238 0.05 -4.22 6.11
C THR A 238 0.08 -5.14 7.32
N LEU A 239 0.89 -6.17 7.29
CA LEU A 239 1.13 -7.00 8.48
C LEU A 239 1.64 -6.12 9.64
N GLY A 240 1.03 -6.29 10.80
CA GLY A 240 1.39 -5.53 11.99
C GLY A 240 1.18 -4.02 11.89
N GLY A 241 0.47 -3.52 10.86
CA GLY A 241 0.24 -2.10 10.68
C GLY A 241 1.54 -1.29 10.43
N ILE A 242 2.57 -1.89 9.83
CA ILE A 242 3.81 -1.18 9.47
C ILE A 242 3.61 -0.31 8.23
N GLY A 243 4.52 0.63 7.99
CA GLY A 243 4.53 1.47 6.79
C GLY A 243 4.64 2.95 7.07
N GLY A 244 4.56 3.72 6.01
CA GLY A 244 4.73 5.17 6.03
C GLY A 244 5.68 5.65 4.95
N GLN A 245 6.13 6.89 5.11
CA GLN A 245 7.08 7.50 4.18
C GLN A 245 8.42 6.73 4.17
N PRO A 246 9.19 6.80 3.07
CA PRO A 246 10.50 6.15 2.99
C PRO A 246 11.40 6.52 4.16
N ALA A 247 12.14 5.54 4.68
CA ALA A 247 13.07 5.74 5.78
C ALA A 247 14.13 6.80 5.42
N ASN A 248 14.42 7.69 6.37
CA ASN A 248 15.47 8.71 6.18
C ASN A 248 16.88 8.13 6.36
N CYS A 249 16.99 6.99 7.01
CA CYS A 249 18.23 6.30 7.28
C CYS A 249 18.10 4.82 6.92
N MET A 250 19.12 4.24 6.30
CA MET A 250 19.21 2.83 5.98
C MET A 250 20.58 2.30 6.41
N ASP A 251 20.58 1.29 7.29
CA ASP A 251 21.78 0.66 7.82
C ASP A 251 22.82 1.70 8.32
N GLY A 252 22.33 2.75 8.99
CA GLY A 252 23.15 3.84 9.52
C GLY A 252 23.56 4.92 8.50
N THR A 253 23.04 4.87 7.26
CA THR A 253 23.35 5.84 6.21
C THR A 253 22.12 6.69 5.88
N ILE A 254 22.27 8.02 5.84
CA ILE A 254 21.19 8.94 5.44
C ILE A 254 20.83 8.70 3.97
N VAL A 255 19.56 8.50 3.70
CA VAL A 255 19.01 8.29 2.35
C VAL A 255 18.84 9.64 1.65
N LYS A 256 19.41 9.77 0.46
CA LYS A 256 19.35 11.00 -0.33
C LYS A 256 17.92 11.27 -0.82
N GLY A 257 17.44 12.49 -0.61
CA GLY A 257 16.17 12.97 -1.15
C GLY A 257 14.94 12.62 -0.31
N THR A 258 15.11 11.93 0.82
CA THR A 258 14.07 11.81 1.82
C THR A 258 14.00 13.12 2.60
N GLY A 259 12.83 13.78 2.61
CA GLY A 259 12.63 15.01 3.35
C GLY A 259 12.29 14.75 4.81
N ASP A 260 12.68 15.68 5.69
CA ASP A 260 12.32 15.67 7.12
C ASP A 260 10.79 15.80 7.37
N TYR A 261 10.02 15.85 6.31
CA TYR A 261 8.69 16.44 6.30
C TYR A 261 7.60 15.54 6.85
N TYR A 262 7.77 14.24 6.67
CA TYR A 262 6.85 13.20 7.15
C TYR A 262 7.51 12.23 8.11
N PHE A 263 8.73 12.50 8.50
CA PHE A 263 9.40 11.64 9.45
C PHE A 263 8.79 11.89 10.83
N THR A 264 7.76 11.12 11.14
CA THR A 264 7.26 10.99 12.50
C THR A 264 7.84 9.69 13.07
N GLN A 265 8.43 9.77 14.24
CA GLN A 265 8.90 8.58 14.97
C GLN A 265 7.75 7.81 15.65
N GLY A 266 6.51 8.12 15.27
CA GLY A 266 5.31 7.52 15.81
C GLY A 266 4.71 6.46 14.89
N ARG A 267 3.46 6.13 15.14
CA ARG A 267 2.68 5.25 14.29
C ARG A 267 2.39 5.94 12.97
N THR A 268 2.82 5.35 11.87
CA THR A 268 2.69 5.91 10.51
C THR A 268 2.17 4.91 9.49
N GLY A 269 1.93 3.66 9.90
CA GLY A 269 1.55 2.58 9.00
C GLY A 269 0.06 2.49 8.74
N LEU A 270 -0.31 1.50 7.96
CA LEU A 270 -1.69 1.25 7.54
C LEU A 270 -2.48 0.47 8.62
N VAL A 271 -3.73 0.18 8.29
CA VAL A 271 -4.53 -0.80 9.04
C VAL A 271 -3.84 -2.16 9.02
N SER A 272 -3.79 -2.83 10.17
CA SER A 272 -3.18 -4.18 10.26
C SER A 272 -3.97 -5.19 9.44
N THR A 273 -3.28 -5.93 8.56
CA THR A 273 -3.89 -6.97 7.71
C THR A 273 -4.56 -8.05 8.55
N GLU A 274 -3.91 -8.51 9.63
CA GLU A 274 -4.41 -9.56 10.51
C GLU A 274 -5.66 -9.12 11.27
N ASP A 275 -5.64 -7.90 11.77
CA ASP A 275 -6.75 -7.36 12.56
C ASP A 275 -7.98 -7.15 11.67
N PHE A 276 -7.78 -6.59 10.48
CA PHE A 276 -8.86 -6.37 9.53
C PHE A 276 -9.44 -7.69 9.00
N ALA A 277 -8.59 -8.66 8.63
CA ALA A 277 -9.04 -9.99 8.21
C ALA A 277 -9.82 -10.70 9.32
N SER A 278 -9.36 -10.62 10.57
CA SER A 278 -10.06 -11.18 11.73
C SER A 278 -11.43 -10.54 11.95
N MET A 279 -11.51 -9.20 11.83
CA MET A 279 -12.77 -8.46 11.96
C MET A 279 -13.74 -8.86 10.86
N LEU A 280 -13.32 -8.87 9.59
CA LEU A 280 -14.15 -9.22 8.45
C LEU A 280 -14.72 -10.65 8.56
N GLY A 281 -13.89 -11.59 8.99
CA GLY A 281 -14.32 -12.98 9.23
C GLY A 281 -15.44 -13.06 10.29
N ARG A 282 -15.34 -12.29 11.39
CA ARG A 282 -16.37 -12.21 12.44
C ARG A 282 -17.64 -11.52 11.95
N MET A 283 -17.53 -10.56 11.01
CA MET A 283 -18.67 -9.88 10.39
C MET A 283 -19.34 -10.73 9.30
N GLY A 284 -18.76 -11.90 8.94
CA GLY A 284 -19.31 -12.81 7.95
C GLY A 284 -19.02 -12.42 6.50
N TYR A 285 -17.97 -11.63 6.26
CA TYR A 285 -17.46 -11.37 4.91
C TYR A 285 -16.57 -12.51 4.42
N ASP A 286 -16.56 -12.71 3.11
CA ASP A 286 -15.66 -13.66 2.44
C ASP A 286 -14.41 -12.91 1.94
N THR A 287 -13.30 -13.12 2.60
CA THR A 287 -12.00 -12.59 2.19
C THR A 287 -11.12 -13.65 1.52
N GLY A 288 -11.47 -14.92 1.65
CA GLY A 288 -10.62 -16.05 1.24
C GLY A 288 -9.35 -16.22 2.08
N ILE A 289 -9.21 -15.49 3.20
CA ILE A 289 -8.00 -15.44 4.03
C ILE A 289 -8.15 -16.31 5.28
N ASP A 290 -7.15 -17.13 5.56
CA ASP A 290 -6.95 -17.77 6.87
C ASP A 290 -6.32 -16.76 7.85
N SER A 291 -7.16 -16.10 8.65
CA SER A 291 -6.72 -15.10 9.61
C SER A 291 -5.79 -15.65 10.69
N ALA A 292 -5.89 -16.94 11.05
CA ALA A 292 -4.98 -17.56 12.01
C ALA A 292 -3.57 -17.77 11.42
N ALA A 293 -3.48 -18.18 10.15
CA ALA A 293 -2.20 -18.27 9.45
C ALA A 293 -1.57 -16.89 9.31
N LEU A 294 -2.37 -15.89 8.98
CA LEU A 294 -1.92 -14.50 8.84
C LEU A 294 -1.42 -13.93 10.18
N THR A 295 -2.10 -14.19 11.29
CA THR A 295 -1.67 -13.79 12.64
C THR A 295 -0.30 -14.40 13.00
N ARG A 296 -0.06 -15.69 12.67
CA ARG A 296 1.26 -16.31 12.86
C ARG A 296 2.33 -15.64 12.00
N LEU A 297 1.99 -15.25 10.77
CA LEU A 297 2.91 -14.55 9.87
C LEU A 297 3.27 -13.16 10.40
N GLY A 298 2.29 -12.41 10.93
CA GLY A 298 2.52 -11.13 11.61
C GLY A 298 3.47 -11.28 12.80
N GLY A 299 3.28 -12.30 13.64
CA GLY A 299 4.21 -12.62 14.71
C GLY A 299 5.62 -12.97 14.20
N ARG A 300 5.71 -13.67 13.07
CA ARG A 300 6.99 -13.94 12.40
C ARG A 300 7.67 -12.67 11.92
N LEU A 301 6.90 -11.72 11.36
CA LEU A 301 7.42 -10.41 10.95
C LEU A 301 7.97 -9.61 12.14
N GLU A 302 7.32 -9.63 13.30
CA GLU A 302 7.85 -9.02 14.53
C GLU A 302 9.23 -9.57 14.90
N ILE A 303 9.42 -10.89 14.75
CA ILE A 303 10.72 -11.55 15.01
C ILE A 303 11.76 -11.10 13.99
N MET A 304 11.39 -11.02 12.70
CA MET A 304 12.29 -10.58 11.63
C MET A 304 12.75 -9.13 11.82
N LEU A 305 11.85 -8.26 12.27
CA LEU A 305 12.14 -6.85 12.52
C LEU A 305 12.75 -6.58 13.91
N GLY A 306 12.71 -7.58 14.80
CA GLY A 306 13.27 -7.47 16.15
C GLY A 306 12.50 -6.52 17.06
N ARG A 307 11.23 -6.24 16.79
CA ARG A 307 10.38 -5.34 17.56
C ARG A 307 8.91 -5.75 17.53
N LYS A 308 8.14 -5.30 18.52
CA LYS A 308 6.69 -5.42 18.54
C LYS A 308 6.07 -4.51 17.47
N LEU A 309 4.97 -4.99 16.87
CA LEU A 309 4.18 -4.27 15.89
C LEU A 309 2.77 -3.96 16.43
N ASP A 310 1.99 -3.20 15.65
CA ASP A 310 0.69 -2.70 16.06
C ASP A 310 -0.46 -3.62 15.63
N SER A 311 -0.36 -4.93 15.93
CA SER A 311 -1.43 -5.89 15.67
C SER A 311 -2.03 -6.42 16.97
N PHE A 312 -3.32 -6.19 17.18
CA PHE A 312 -4.07 -6.76 18.30
C PHE A 312 -4.20 -8.28 18.18
N ALA A 313 -4.35 -8.82 16.98
CA ALA A 313 -4.47 -10.25 16.74
C ALA A 313 -3.18 -10.98 17.14
N VAL A 314 -2.01 -10.45 16.74
CA VAL A 314 -0.70 -11.01 17.09
C VAL A 314 -0.48 -10.93 18.61
N ALA A 315 -0.77 -9.78 19.21
CA ALA A 315 -0.62 -9.60 20.65
C ALA A 315 -1.51 -10.56 21.45
N ALA A 316 -2.77 -10.72 21.03
CA ALA A 316 -3.72 -11.63 21.68
C ALA A 316 -3.34 -13.12 21.51
N ALA A 317 -2.75 -13.48 20.37
CA ALA A 317 -2.30 -14.86 20.11
C ALA A 317 -1.00 -15.22 20.83
N GLY A 318 -0.24 -14.24 21.31
CA GLY A 318 1.04 -14.48 21.98
C GLY A 318 2.11 -15.07 21.05
N THR A 319 2.06 -14.77 19.76
CA THR A 319 2.99 -15.35 18.75
C THR A 319 4.12 -14.41 18.35
N GLY A 320 4.16 -13.20 18.92
CA GLY A 320 5.09 -12.15 18.52
C GLY A 320 6.46 -12.17 19.22
N TYR A 321 7.24 -11.12 18.93
CA TYR A 321 8.62 -10.92 19.34
C TYR A 321 8.85 -11.01 20.87
N GLU A 322 7.95 -10.48 21.67
CA GLU A 322 8.10 -10.50 23.13
C GLU A 322 8.08 -11.93 23.67
N ASN A 323 7.24 -12.80 23.14
CA ASN A 323 7.16 -14.20 23.58
C ASN A 323 8.34 -15.05 23.08
N ALA A 324 8.87 -14.76 21.89
CA ALA A 324 10.07 -15.43 21.38
C ALA A 324 11.31 -15.21 22.28
N LYS A 325 11.38 -14.06 22.98
CA LYS A 325 12.46 -13.81 23.96
C LYS A 325 12.38 -14.72 25.19
N TYR A 326 11.18 -15.12 25.61
CA TYR A 326 11.00 -16.01 26.77
C TYR A 326 11.35 -17.47 26.41
N ASP A 327 11.04 -17.91 25.20
CA ASP A 327 11.37 -19.24 24.70
C ASP A 327 12.89 -19.45 24.55
N SER A 328 13.62 -18.39 24.12
CA SER A 328 15.09 -18.46 24.01
C SER A 328 15.85 -18.39 25.34
N ALA A 329 15.19 -17.97 26.42
CA ALA A 329 15.76 -17.94 27.76
C ALA A 329 15.53 -19.28 28.55
N ALA A 330 14.75 -20.22 27.98
CA ALA A 330 14.45 -21.52 28.55
C ALA A 330 15.34 -22.65 28.00
N VAL A 331 16.33 -22.34 27.17
CA VAL A 331 17.39 -23.22 26.69
C VAL A 331 18.73 -22.74 27.24
#